data_ff4fabedd9c959d3ff6c34d40db6fc61
#
_entry.id   ff4fabedd9c959d3ff6c34d40db6fc61
#
_cell.length_a   1.000
_cell.length_b   1.000
_cell.length_c   1.000
_cell.angle_alpha   90.00
_cell.angle_beta   90.00
_cell.angle_gamma   90.00
#
_symmetry.space_group_name_H-M   'P 1'
#
loop_
_entity.id
_entity.type
_entity.pdbx_description
1 polymer ?
#
loop_
_entity_poly.entity_id
_entity_poly.type
_entity_poly.pdbx_seq_one_letter_code
_entity_poly.pdbx_strand_id
1 'polypeptide(L)'
;MMLIRIIIMLLIALFVESRQEAFGQTTDTLSLSDKVIRTASFATGFRGEIWQNPALYYYYTPYTWTRLDVNGAYHDKGKASLKQEGDKDTRIGVDVNSFVILSERDRVFGSAGYRSEKQENVLWNENIDWKLIAPYVTGDSIGGFLKGETYYFNGGYASESGSWTWGITGGYRAFHNYRDKDPRPRNTASDLS
;
A
#
# COMPACT_ATOMS: atom_id res chain seq x y z
N MET A 1 8.26 6.45 -18.40
CA MET A 1 8.54 7.52 -17.42
C MET A 1 7.60 8.73 -17.53
N MET A 2 7.22 9.18 -18.72
CA MET A 2 6.34 10.35 -18.90
C MET A 2 4.90 10.10 -18.41
N LEU A 3 4.33 8.93 -18.66
CA LEU A 3 2.96 8.56 -18.25
C LEU A 3 2.76 8.56 -16.73
N ILE A 4 3.73 8.07 -15.99
CA ILE A 4 3.70 8.03 -14.50
C ILE A 4 3.70 9.46 -13.93
N ARG A 5 4.47 10.37 -14.53
CA ARG A 5 4.47 11.79 -14.11
C ARG A 5 3.13 12.47 -14.37
N ILE A 6 2.46 12.13 -15.46
CA ILE A 6 1.13 12.65 -15.79
C ILE A 6 0.09 12.13 -14.81
N ILE A 7 0.12 10.85 -14.45
CA ILE A 7 -0.78 10.24 -13.47
C ILE A 7 -0.59 10.85 -12.08
N ILE A 8 0.65 11.06 -11.65
CA ILE A 8 0.97 11.72 -10.36
C ILE A 8 0.49 13.17 -10.37
N MET A 9 0.71 13.91 -11.45
CA MET A 9 0.21 15.30 -11.61
C MET A 9 -1.32 15.36 -11.60
N LEU A 10 -2.00 14.43 -12.25
CA LEU A 10 -3.46 14.31 -12.24
C LEU A 10 -4.02 13.98 -10.85
N LEU A 11 -3.37 13.08 -10.13
CA LEU A 11 -3.73 12.77 -8.74
C LEU A 11 -3.51 13.97 -7.81
N ILE A 12 -2.42 14.72 -7.97
CA ILE A 12 -2.16 15.94 -7.21
C ILE A 12 -3.18 17.02 -7.56
N ALA A 13 -3.54 17.19 -8.83
CA ALA A 13 -4.56 18.13 -9.27
C ALA A 13 -5.95 17.80 -8.71
N LEU A 14 -6.35 16.53 -8.70
CA LEU A 14 -7.58 16.08 -8.06
C LEU A 14 -7.60 16.35 -6.54
N PHE A 15 -6.45 16.28 -5.87
CA PHE A 15 -6.35 16.61 -4.44
C PHE A 15 -6.36 18.11 -4.16
N VAL A 16 -5.88 18.94 -5.08
CA VAL A 16 -5.84 20.41 -4.93
C VAL A 16 -7.21 21.04 -5.20
N GLU A 17 -7.99 20.50 -6.13
CA GLU A 17 -9.34 21.03 -6.42
C GLU A 17 -10.40 20.62 -5.38
N SER A 18 -10.14 19.63 -4.54
CA SER A 18 -11.07 19.21 -3.46
C SER A 18 -11.11 20.17 -2.26
N ARG A 19 -10.51 21.34 -2.33
CA ARG A 19 -10.70 22.41 -1.34
C ARG A 19 -12.00 23.22 -1.53
N GLN A 20 -12.96 22.71 -2.29
CA GLN A 20 -14.30 23.25 -2.23
C GLN A 20 -14.97 22.75 -0.96
N GLU A 21 -15.43 23.71 -0.19
CA GLU A 21 -16.06 23.63 1.11
C GLU A 21 -16.89 22.36 1.29
N ALA A 22 -16.51 21.55 2.28
CA ALA A 22 -17.28 20.40 2.70
C ALA A 22 -18.63 20.86 3.22
N PHE A 23 -19.62 20.90 2.36
CA PHE A 23 -21.02 20.99 2.74
C PHE A 23 -21.37 19.72 3.53
N GLY A 24 -21.60 19.88 4.81
CA GLY A 24 -21.99 18.80 5.70
C GLY A 24 -21.18 18.76 7.00
N GLN A 25 -20.95 19.91 7.63
CA GLN A 25 -20.59 19.93 9.04
C GLN A 25 -21.83 19.56 9.87
N THR A 26 -22.12 18.26 9.98
CA THR A 26 -22.66 17.76 11.24
C THR A 26 -21.63 18.16 12.29
N THR A 27 -22.06 18.82 13.35
CA THR A 27 -21.23 19.23 14.49
C THR A 27 -20.46 18.00 14.99
N ASP A 28 -19.26 17.82 14.47
CA ASP A 28 -18.40 16.70 14.79
C ASP A 28 -17.80 16.97 16.16
N THR A 29 -18.41 16.39 17.18
CA THR A 29 -18.00 16.53 18.57
C THR A 29 -16.76 15.71 18.94
N LEU A 30 -16.22 14.94 17.96
CA LEU A 30 -15.06 14.12 18.21
C LEU A 30 -13.78 14.94 18.22
N SER A 31 -12.97 14.78 19.25
CA SER A 31 -11.63 15.36 19.30
C SER A 31 -10.72 14.79 18.20
N LEU A 32 -9.68 15.51 17.83
CA LEU A 32 -8.70 15.01 16.85
C LEU A 32 -8.07 13.70 17.31
N SER A 33 -7.79 13.55 18.59
CA SER A 33 -7.26 12.31 19.18
C SER A 33 -8.22 11.14 19.02
N ASP A 34 -9.53 11.36 19.25
CA ASP A 34 -10.54 10.30 19.07
C ASP A 34 -10.64 9.86 17.61
N LYS A 35 -10.55 10.81 16.67
CA LYS A 35 -10.52 10.50 15.23
C LYS A 35 -9.32 9.65 14.86
N VAL A 36 -8.13 10.01 15.32
CA VAL A 36 -6.89 9.25 15.08
C VAL A 36 -6.97 7.85 15.66
N ILE A 37 -7.41 7.71 16.92
CA ILE A 37 -7.55 6.41 17.59
C ILE A 37 -8.56 5.54 16.86
N ARG A 38 -9.71 6.07 16.47
CA ARG A 38 -10.72 5.32 15.72
C ARG A 38 -10.19 4.85 14.38
N THR A 39 -9.54 5.73 13.63
CA THR A 39 -8.99 5.39 12.31
C THR A 39 -7.89 4.32 12.42
N ALA A 40 -7.05 4.37 13.45
CA ALA A 40 -6.03 3.36 13.72
C ALA A 40 -6.62 2.01 14.13
N SER A 41 -7.66 2.01 14.99
CA SER A 41 -8.26 0.77 15.50
C SER A 41 -9.13 0.04 14.46
N PHE A 42 -9.59 0.69 13.42
CA PHE A 42 -10.28 0.02 12.31
C PHE A 42 -9.32 -0.80 11.43
N ALA A 43 -8.05 -0.41 11.36
CA ALA A 43 -7.04 -1.11 10.55
C ALA A 43 -6.51 -2.39 11.21
N THR A 44 -6.66 -2.53 12.53
CA THR A 44 -6.10 -3.64 13.32
C THR A 44 -7.20 -4.43 13.99
N GLY A 45 -7.49 -5.63 13.53
CA GLY A 45 -8.35 -6.56 14.22
C GLY A 45 -9.39 -7.26 13.34
N PHE A 46 -10.22 -8.07 13.97
CA PHE A 46 -11.31 -8.89 13.38
C PHE A 46 -12.25 -8.10 12.45
N ARG A 47 -12.31 -6.78 12.61
CA ARG A 47 -13.14 -5.89 11.78
C ARG A 47 -12.54 -5.62 10.39
N GLY A 48 -11.27 -5.90 10.16
CA GLY A 48 -10.63 -5.66 8.86
C GLY A 48 -11.28 -6.43 7.72
N GLU A 49 -11.76 -7.64 7.97
CA GLU A 49 -12.42 -8.46 6.96
C GLU A 49 -13.79 -7.92 6.52
N ILE A 50 -14.50 -7.23 7.39
CA ILE A 50 -15.80 -6.63 7.09
C ILE A 50 -15.65 -5.57 5.97
N TRP A 51 -14.54 -4.84 5.97
CA TRP A 51 -14.25 -3.78 5.01
C TRP A 51 -13.77 -4.29 3.64
N GLN A 52 -13.73 -5.60 3.42
CA GLN A 52 -13.56 -6.17 2.08
C GLN A 52 -14.80 -5.95 1.22
N ASN A 53 -15.97 -5.77 1.83
CA ASN A 53 -17.18 -5.39 1.10
C ASN A 53 -17.20 -3.87 0.88
N PRO A 54 -17.06 -3.38 -0.37
CA PRO A 54 -16.98 -1.95 -0.65
C PRO A 54 -18.23 -1.16 -0.27
N ALA A 55 -19.41 -1.79 -0.25
CA ALA A 55 -20.66 -1.13 0.14
C ALA A 55 -20.62 -0.68 1.61
N LEU A 56 -19.89 -1.39 2.48
CA LEU A 56 -19.82 -1.05 3.90
C LEU A 56 -19.01 0.20 4.19
N TYR A 57 -18.19 0.65 3.26
CA TYR A 57 -17.48 1.93 3.41
C TYR A 57 -18.43 3.13 3.53
N TYR A 58 -19.66 3.02 3.09
CA TYR A 58 -20.66 4.05 3.35
C TYR A 58 -20.83 4.35 4.85
N TYR A 59 -20.71 3.33 5.69
CA TYR A 59 -20.87 3.41 7.15
C TYR A 59 -19.54 3.52 7.90
N TYR A 60 -18.43 3.70 7.21
CA TYR A 60 -17.07 3.59 7.79
C TYR A 60 -16.80 4.63 8.87
N THR A 61 -16.83 5.90 8.51
CA THR A 61 -16.63 7.04 9.43
C THR A 61 -17.51 8.22 9.04
N PRO A 62 -17.91 9.06 9.99
CA PRO A 62 -18.70 10.27 9.70
C PRO A 62 -17.83 11.45 9.28
N TYR A 63 -16.54 11.29 9.02
CA TYR A 63 -15.61 12.35 8.67
C TYR A 63 -14.64 11.92 7.57
N THR A 64 -14.23 12.90 6.76
CA THR A 64 -13.16 12.74 5.75
C THR A 64 -11.80 12.71 6.46
N TRP A 65 -10.92 11.84 6.00
CA TRP A 65 -9.56 11.76 6.48
C TRP A 65 -8.58 11.26 5.41
N THR A 66 -7.34 11.66 5.54
CA THR A 66 -6.22 11.12 4.77
C THR A 66 -5.07 10.85 5.72
N ARG A 67 -4.48 9.67 5.63
CA ARG A 67 -3.33 9.25 6.42
C ARG A 67 -2.16 8.96 5.49
N LEU A 68 -1.01 9.53 5.83
CA LEU A 68 0.28 9.25 5.23
C LEU A 68 1.12 8.49 6.26
N ASP A 69 1.54 7.30 5.90
CA ASP A 69 2.44 6.48 6.69
C ASP A 69 3.79 6.38 5.98
N VAL A 70 4.87 6.74 6.68
CA VAL A 70 6.23 6.57 6.20
C VAL A 70 6.93 5.62 7.17
N ASN A 71 7.46 4.54 6.66
CA ASN A 71 8.11 3.53 7.47
C ASN A 71 9.49 3.18 6.89
N GLY A 72 10.39 2.81 7.78
CA GLY A 72 11.72 2.36 7.41
C GLY A 72 12.23 1.37 8.44
N ALA A 73 12.95 0.37 7.98
CA ALA A 73 13.61 -0.59 8.84
C ALA A 73 14.98 -0.94 8.27
N TYR A 74 15.96 -1.01 9.14
CA TYR A 74 17.28 -1.54 8.83
C TYR A 74 17.60 -2.64 9.82
N HIS A 75 18.04 -3.78 9.32
CA HIS A 75 18.44 -4.91 10.13
C HIS A 75 19.79 -5.43 9.67
N ASP A 76 20.77 -5.42 10.57
CA ASP A 76 22.08 -6.03 10.39
C ASP A 76 22.17 -7.26 11.28
N LYS A 77 22.26 -8.45 10.68
CA LYS A 77 22.34 -9.73 11.37
C LYS A 77 23.79 -10.08 11.77
N GLY A 78 24.75 -9.25 11.33
CA GLY A 78 26.18 -9.51 11.48
C GLY A 78 26.64 -10.73 10.69
N LYS A 79 25.98 -11.87 10.87
CA LYS A 79 26.17 -13.09 10.09
C LYS A 79 24.82 -13.76 9.84
N ALA A 80 24.46 -13.93 8.59
CA ALA A 80 23.23 -14.62 8.23
C ALA A 80 23.31 -16.11 8.61
N SER A 81 22.20 -16.62 9.13
CA SER A 81 22.05 -18.06 9.43
C SER A 81 22.10 -18.89 8.15
N LEU A 82 21.52 -18.38 7.09
CA LEU A 82 21.53 -18.97 5.77
C LEU A 82 22.09 -17.97 4.77
N LYS A 83 22.95 -18.43 3.87
CA LYS A 83 23.55 -17.57 2.83
C LYS A 83 22.52 -16.98 1.87
N GLN A 84 21.38 -17.63 1.71
CA GLN A 84 20.27 -17.17 0.88
C GLN A 84 19.54 -15.95 1.48
N GLU A 85 19.62 -15.71 2.78
CA GLU A 85 18.95 -14.59 3.44
C GLU A 85 19.72 -13.29 3.36
N GLY A 86 21.03 -13.33 3.07
CA GLY A 86 21.90 -12.19 3.26
C GLY A 86 22.05 -11.77 4.74
N ASP A 87 22.92 -10.84 5.00
CA ASP A 87 23.21 -10.38 6.36
C ASP A 87 22.60 -9.02 6.68
N LYS A 88 22.18 -8.24 5.68
CA LYS A 88 21.59 -6.92 5.87
C LYS A 88 20.30 -6.79 5.11
N ASP A 89 19.27 -6.28 5.78
CA ASP A 89 17.98 -5.96 5.20
C ASP A 89 17.65 -4.48 5.40
N THR A 90 17.32 -3.81 4.32
CA THR A 90 16.81 -2.42 4.35
C THR A 90 15.43 -2.40 3.74
N ARG A 91 14.48 -1.76 4.41
CA ARG A 91 13.10 -1.58 3.92
C ARG A 91 12.69 -0.13 4.07
N ILE A 92 12.07 0.41 3.05
CA ILE A 92 11.48 1.75 3.05
C ILE A 92 10.10 1.62 2.44
N GLY A 93 9.11 2.24 3.08
CA GLY A 93 7.73 2.25 2.60
C GLY A 93 7.08 3.60 2.79
N VAL A 94 6.20 3.92 1.86
CA VAL A 94 5.31 5.08 1.93
C VAL A 94 3.93 4.60 1.54
N ASP A 95 2.95 4.81 2.42
CA ASP A 95 1.57 4.38 2.23
C ASP A 95 0.64 5.60 2.45
N VAL A 96 -0.26 5.83 1.52
CA VAL A 96 -1.32 6.84 1.63
C VAL A 96 -2.65 6.14 1.64
N ASN A 97 -3.47 6.45 2.63
CA ASN A 97 -4.85 5.96 2.73
C ASN A 97 -5.78 7.15 2.84
N SER A 98 -6.86 7.16 2.12
CA SER A 98 -7.82 8.27 2.11
C SER A 98 -9.24 7.75 2.09
N PHE A 99 -10.09 8.46 2.82
CA PHE A 99 -11.53 8.29 2.82
C PHE A 99 -12.18 9.68 2.76
N VAL A 100 -13.02 9.89 1.77
CA VAL A 100 -13.63 11.19 1.48
C VAL A 100 -15.14 11.04 1.41
N ILE A 101 -15.83 11.87 2.16
CA ILE A 101 -17.26 12.06 2.08
C ILE A 101 -17.52 13.12 0.98
N LEU A 102 -18.03 12.68 -0.17
CA LEU A 102 -18.34 13.57 -1.28
C LEU A 102 -19.68 14.25 -1.10
N SER A 103 -20.68 13.52 -0.59
CA SER A 103 -22.02 14.01 -0.34
C SER A 103 -22.65 13.25 0.84
N GLU A 104 -23.90 13.54 1.17
CA GLU A 104 -24.64 12.76 2.17
C GLU A 104 -24.74 11.27 1.80
N ARG A 105 -24.75 10.98 0.51
CA ARG A 105 -24.94 9.61 -0.02
C ARG A 105 -23.69 8.96 -0.57
N ASP A 106 -22.63 9.73 -0.84
CA ASP A 106 -21.50 9.27 -1.64
C ASP A 106 -20.19 9.30 -0.85
N ARG A 107 -19.43 8.21 -0.94
CA ARG A 107 -18.13 8.01 -0.31
C ARG A 107 -17.11 7.55 -1.34
N VAL A 108 -15.92 8.12 -1.29
CA VAL A 108 -14.76 7.67 -2.05
C VAL A 108 -13.67 7.26 -1.08
N PHE A 109 -13.00 6.17 -1.36
CA PHE A 109 -11.91 5.68 -0.56
C PHE A 109 -10.81 5.11 -1.45
N GLY A 110 -9.60 5.08 -0.92
CA GLY A 110 -8.50 4.51 -1.66
C GLY A 110 -7.21 4.47 -0.87
N SER A 111 -6.29 3.70 -1.40
CA SER A 111 -4.93 3.60 -0.89
C SER A 111 -3.94 3.53 -2.04
N ALA A 112 -2.76 4.10 -1.83
CA ALA A 112 -1.63 3.97 -2.72
C ALA A 112 -0.38 3.79 -1.89
N GLY A 113 0.55 3.00 -2.37
CA GLY A 113 1.81 2.82 -1.66
C GLY A 113 2.95 2.39 -2.54
N TYR A 114 4.12 2.63 -2.00
CA TYR A 114 5.40 2.19 -2.52
C TYR A 114 6.21 1.53 -1.42
N ARG A 115 6.79 0.40 -1.72
CA ARG A 115 7.69 -0.32 -0.83
C ARG A 115 8.94 -0.73 -1.58
N SER A 116 10.11 -0.43 -1.01
CA SER A 116 11.40 -0.88 -1.49
C SER A 116 12.07 -1.72 -0.42
N GLU A 117 12.53 -2.90 -0.81
CA GLU A 117 13.26 -3.82 0.04
C GLU A 117 14.59 -4.14 -0.60
N LYS A 118 15.68 -4.13 0.18
CA LYS A 118 17.02 -4.49 -0.25
C LYS A 118 17.63 -5.48 0.71
N GLN A 119 18.13 -6.59 0.18
CA GLN A 119 18.88 -7.59 0.92
C GLN A 119 20.30 -7.61 0.39
N GLU A 120 21.30 -7.51 1.27
CA GLU A 120 22.71 -7.47 0.90
C GLU A 120 23.43 -8.77 1.28
N ASN A 121 24.52 -9.06 0.58
CA ASN A 121 25.37 -10.25 0.78
C ASN A 121 24.61 -11.58 0.60
N VAL A 122 23.67 -11.59 -0.34
CA VAL A 122 22.88 -12.77 -0.68
C VAL A 122 23.67 -13.67 -1.62
N LEU A 123 23.75 -14.96 -1.30
CA LEU A 123 24.34 -16.01 -2.12
C LEU A 123 23.30 -17.07 -2.42
N TRP A 124 23.40 -17.72 -3.57
CA TRP A 124 22.56 -18.87 -3.93
C TRP A 124 21.05 -18.58 -3.97
N ASN A 125 20.70 -17.34 -4.20
CA ASN A 125 19.29 -16.92 -4.23
C ASN A 125 19.10 -15.74 -5.21
N GLU A 126 18.03 -15.78 -5.98
CA GLU A 126 17.61 -14.74 -6.92
C GLU A 126 16.26 -14.13 -6.58
N ASN A 127 15.63 -14.54 -5.50
CA ASN A 127 14.33 -14.05 -5.07
C ASN A 127 14.40 -13.47 -3.65
N ILE A 128 13.81 -12.31 -3.42
CA ILE A 128 13.70 -11.70 -2.09
C ILE A 128 13.00 -12.63 -1.11
N ASP A 129 11.94 -13.29 -1.55
CA ASP A 129 11.27 -14.31 -0.74
C ASP A 129 11.75 -15.73 -1.14
N TRP A 130 12.96 -16.05 -0.70
CA TRP A 130 13.55 -17.38 -0.95
C TRP A 130 12.75 -18.53 -0.36
N LYS A 131 11.93 -18.28 0.65
CA LYS A 131 11.11 -19.31 1.30
C LYS A 131 10.05 -19.89 0.37
N LEU A 132 9.58 -19.10 -0.60
CA LEU A 132 8.63 -19.55 -1.61
C LEU A 132 9.22 -20.61 -2.54
N ILE A 133 10.55 -20.63 -2.70
CA ILE A 133 11.24 -21.53 -3.63
C ILE A 133 12.03 -22.62 -2.90
N ALA A 134 12.13 -22.56 -1.58
CA ALA A 134 12.81 -23.59 -0.80
C ALA A 134 12.15 -24.98 -1.02
N PRO A 135 12.94 -26.06 -1.14
CA PRO A 135 14.37 -26.17 -0.88
C PRO A 135 15.28 -25.91 -2.10
N TYR A 136 14.75 -25.37 -3.16
CA TYR A 136 15.52 -25.18 -4.40
C TYR A 136 16.49 -24.00 -4.30
N VAL A 137 17.65 -24.14 -4.92
CA VAL A 137 18.66 -23.08 -5.06
C VAL A 137 18.54 -22.52 -6.46
N THR A 138 18.29 -21.23 -6.57
CA THR A 138 18.03 -20.56 -7.85
C THR A 138 19.12 -19.58 -8.27
N GLY A 139 20.12 -19.39 -7.45
CA GLY A 139 21.22 -18.47 -7.70
C GLY A 139 22.58 -19.15 -7.83
N ASP A 140 23.54 -18.36 -8.19
CA ASP A 140 24.95 -18.72 -8.21
C ASP A 140 25.70 -18.29 -6.92
N SER A 141 27.00 -18.64 -6.85
CA SER A 141 27.87 -18.29 -5.73
C SER A 141 28.42 -16.86 -5.76
N ILE A 142 28.10 -16.07 -6.79
CA ILE A 142 28.74 -14.76 -7.00
C ILE A 142 28.21 -13.71 -6.03
N GLY A 143 27.20 -13.95 -5.30
CA GLY A 143 26.69 -13.00 -4.30
C GLY A 143 26.40 -11.60 -4.81
N GLY A 144 25.70 -10.84 -4.03
CA GLY A 144 25.33 -9.46 -4.34
C GLY A 144 24.18 -9.00 -3.50
N PHE A 145 23.47 -7.97 -3.96
CA PHE A 145 22.22 -7.56 -3.35
C PHE A 145 21.01 -7.99 -4.21
N LEU A 146 19.90 -8.21 -3.54
CA LEU A 146 18.59 -8.30 -4.14
C LEU A 146 17.80 -7.06 -3.79
N LYS A 147 17.09 -6.48 -4.76
CA LYS A 147 16.19 -5.36 -4.55
C LYS A 147 14.81 -5.68 -5.08
N GLY A 148 13.79 -5.50 -4.25
CA GLY A 148 12.39 -5.60 -4.61
C GLY A 148 11.71 -4.24 -4.49
N GLU A 149 10.82 -3.97 -5.42
CA GLU A 149 10.00 -2.78 -5.42
C GLU A 149 8.55 -3.18 -5.64
N THR A 150 7.68 -2.72 -4.77
CA THR A 150 6.24 -2.96 -4.87
C THR A 150 5.53 -1.63 -4.96
N TYR A 151 4.63 -1.52 -5.92
CA TYR A 151 3.71 -0.40 -6.09
C TYR A 151 2.31 -0.95 -6.00
N TYR A 152 1.43 -0.30 -5.28
CA TYR A 152 0.03 -0.65 -5.28
C TYR A 152 -0.85 0.58 -5.28
N PHE A 153 -2.02 0.41 -5.84
CA PHE A 153 -3.09 1.39 -5.86
C PHE A 153 -4.42 0.65 -5.73
N ASN A 154 -5.25 1.08 -4.81
CA ASN A 154 -6.62 0.61 -4.67
C ASN A 154 -7.52 1.82 -4.59
N GLY A 155 -8.69 1.75 -5.20
CA GLY A 155 -9.69 2.80 -5.13
C GLY A 155 -11.08 2.23 -5.15
N GLY A 156 -12.01 2.92 -4.52
CA GLY A 156 -13.39 2.50 -4.47
C GLY A 156 -14.36 3.65 -4.24
N TYR A 157 -15.60 3.33 -4.52
CA TYR A 157 -16.74 4.22 -4.35
C TYR A 157 -17.87 3.45 -3.69
N ALA A 158 -18.56 4.07 -2.75
CA ALA A 158 -19.74 3.53 -2.10
C ALA A 158 -20.84 4.59 -2.10
N SER A 159 -22.06 4.17 -2.34
CA SER A 159 -23.22 5.06 -2.39
C SER A 159 -24.47 4.41 -1.82
N GLU A 160 -25.33 5.23 -1.25
CA GLU A 160 -26.66 4.85 -0.76
C GLU A 160 -27.73 5.38 -1.73
N SER A 161 -28.66 4.51 -2.11
CA SER A 161 -29.81 4.86 -2.94
C SER A 161 -31.08 4.26 -2.33
N GLY A 162 -31.82 5.07 -1.59
CA GLY A 162 -33.04 4.62 -0.89
C GLY A 162 -32.72 3.60 0.20
N SER A 163 -33.18 2.36 0.02
CA SER A 163 -32.93 1.25 0.97
C SER A 163 -31.72 0.40 0.61
N TRP A 164 -30.99 0.76 -0.42
CA TRP A 164 -29.85 0.00 -0.92
C TRP A 164 -28.55 0.75 -0.74
N THR A 165 -27.52 0.04 -0.28
CA THR A 165 -26.14 0.52 -0.27
C THR A 165 -25.34 -0.36 -1.21
N TRP A 166 -24.57 0.24 -2.10
CA TRP A 166 -23.72 -0.46 -3.04
C TRP A 166 -22.33 0.15 -3.09
N GLY A 167 -21.38 -0.60 -3.56
CA GLY A 167 -20.03 -0.13 -3.70
C GLY A 167 -19.26 -0.92 -4.75
N ILE A 168 -18.25 -0.28 -5.29
CA ILE A 168 -17.31 -0.87 -6.23
C ILE A 168 -15.89 -0.53 -5.78
N THR A 169 -14.98 -1.46 -5.95
CA THR A 169 -13.54 -1.25 -5.71
C THR A 169 -12.75 -1.90 -6.82
N GLY A 170 -11.58 -1.34 -7.06
CA GLY A 170 -10.62 -1.91 -7.97
C GLY A 170 -9.20 -1.61 -7.50
N GLY A 171 -8.27 -2.48 -7.84
CA GLY A 171 -6.89 -2.34 -7.41
C GLY A 171 -5.89 -2.82 -8.45
N TYR A 172 -4.71 -2.27 -8.34
CA TYR A 172 -3.55 -2.67 -9.13
C TYR A 172 -2.33 -2.79 -8.22
N ARG A 173 -1.59 -3.87 -8.39
CA ARG A 173 -0.31 -4.10 -7.72
C ARG A 173 0.72 -4.52 -8.75
N ALA A 174 1.90 -3.92 -8.68
CA ALA A 174 3.06 -4.32 -9.46
C ALA A 174 4.24 -4.61 -8.53
N PHE A 175 4.96 -5.66 -8.84
CA PHE A 175 6.16 -6.08 -8.14
C PHE A 175 7.30 -6.26 -9.11
N HIS A 176 8.48 -5.71 -8.77
CA HIS A 176 9.72 -5.89 -9.51
C HIS A 176 10.81 -6.38 -8.57
N ASN A 177 11.50 -7.44 -8.97
CA ASN A 177 12.65 -7.96 -8.25
C ASN A 177 13.85 -8.03 -9.20
N TYR A 178 14.98 -7.50 -8.77
CA TYR A 178 16.21 -7.49 -9.56
C TYR A 178 17.46 -7.66 -8.69
N ARG A 179 18.55 -8.06 -9.33
CA ARG A 179 19.83 -8.34 -8.71
C ARG A 179 20.91 -7.38 -9.21
N ASP A 180 21.93 -7.11 -8.35
CA ASP A 180 23.00 -6.13 -8.57
C ASP A 180 23.71 -6.25 -9.93
N LYS A 181 24.15 -7.46 -10.30
CA LYS A 181 24.97 -7.67 -11.49
C LYS A 181 24.17 -7.95 -12.77
N ASP A 182 22.87 -8.05 -12.64
CA ASP A 182 21.96 -8.18 -13.77
C ASP A 182 20.79 -7.21 -13.57
N PRO A 183 20.86 -6.00 -14.15
CA PRO A 183 19.85 -4.97 -13.95
C PRO A 183 18.49 -5.30 -14.57
N ARG A 184 18.37 -6.44 -15.26
CA ARG A 184 17.07 -6.88 -15.80
C ARG A 184 16.17 -7.34 -14.66
N PRO A 185 14.90 -6.91 -14.63
CA PRO A 185 13.92 -7.45 -13.71
C PRO A 185 13.84 -8.97 -13.90
N ARG A 186 14.14 -9.72 -12.86
CA ARG A 186 14.07 -11.18 -12.94
C ARG A 186 12.68 -11.71 -12.68
N ASN A 187 11.96 -11.02 -11.82
CA ASN A 187 10.56 -11.32 -11.53
C ASN A 187 9.75 -10.03 -11.59
N THR A 188 8.75 -10.03 -12.44
CA THR A 188 7.76 -8.96 -12.53
C THR A 188 6.39 -9.61 -12.45
N ALA A 189 5.58 -9.18 -11.52
CA ALA A 189 4.19 -9.59 -11.41
C ALA A 189 3.31 -8.36 -11.34
N SER A 190 2.13 -8.45 -11.91
CA SER A 190 1.08 -7.45 -11.78
C SER A 190 -0.25 -8.14 -11.59
N ASP A 191 -1.01 -7.66 -10.63
CA ASP A 191 -2.35 -8.15 -10.31
C ASP A 191 -3.35 -7.01 -10.49
N LEU A 192 -4.47 -7.32 -11.08
CA LEU A 192 -5.63 -6.45 -11.20
C LEU A 192 -6.78 -7.10 -10.45
N SER A 193 -7.41 -6.37 -9.54
CA SER A 193 -8.52 -6.86 -8.72
C SER A 193 -9.72 -5.92 -8.72
#